data_8fd76962af2280e64bea51f9c170d11c
#
_entry.id   8fd76962af2280e64bea51f9c170d11c
#
_cell.length_a   1.000
_cell.length_b   1.000
_cell.length_c   1.000
_cell.angle_alpha   90.00
_cell.angle_beta   90.00
_cell.angle_gamma   90.00
#
_symmetry.space_group_name_H-M   'P 1'
#
loop_
_entity.id
_entity.type
_entity.pdbx_description
1 polymer ?
#
loop_
_entity_poly.entity_id
_entity_poly.type
_entity_poly.pdbx_seq_one_letter_code
_entity_poly.pdbx_strand_id
1 'polypeptide(L)'
;MSQPVLSIAVAAHREFTLPTDLTTAVAHFRDFRGTLQDLPELRLTELYSNDRYRVLYSAAVAGVYRVDLYSDIQARFDEVDHVLFVTPWRGLAPAASRASWSSLTGQGEYSSRLALRSAGAQTQARYDVAITASIPKPLALRLLPDAIARSAVESVVQRRVQEITNRFIERSRVRLRR
;
A
#
# COMPACT_ATOMS: atom_id res chain seq x y z
N MET A 1 -16.57 5.58 25.99
CA MET A 1 -15.58 4.51 26.24
C MET A 1 -14.71 4.39 24.99
N SER A 2 -13.42 4.65 25.09
CA SER A 2 -12.48 4.51 23.96
C SER A 2 -12.37 3.04 23.57
N GLN A 3 -12.48 2.73 22.29
CA GLN A 3 -12.24 1.37 21.79
C GLN A 3 -10.75 1.03 21.92
N PRO A 4 -10.40 -0.20 22.35
CA PRO A 4 -9.00 -0.63 22.36
C PRO A 4 -8.45 -0.60 20.94
N VAL A 5 -7.23 -0.08 20.78
CA VAL A 5 -6.55 0.11 19.51
C VAL A 5 -5.38 -0.87 19.39
N LEU A 6 -5.26 -1.51 18.24
CA LEU A 6 -4.12 -2.35 17.87
C LEU A 6 -3.22 -1.56 16.92
N SER A 7 -1.94 -1.47 17.25
CA SER A 7 -0.91 -0.98 16.33
C SER A 7 -0.31 -2.16 15.58
N ILE A 8 -0.31 -2.10 14.27
CA ILE A 8 0.26 -3.10 13.36
C ILE A 8 1.35 -2.48 12.51
N ALA A 9 2.39 -3.27 12.20
CA ALA A 9 3.46 -2.87 11.30
C ALA A 9 3.84 -4.08 10.42
N VAL A 10 3.80 -3.89 9.11
CA VAL A 10 4.14 -4.93 8.13
C VAL A 10 4.99 -4.35 7.02
N ALA A 11 5.86 -5.18 6.42
CA ALA A 11 6.69 -4.77 5.30
C ALA A 11 6.82 -5.90 4.28
N ALA A 12 7.08 -5.54 3.02
CA ALA A 12 7.42 -6.47 1.97
C ALA A 12 8.58 -5.92 1.14
N HIS A 13 9.43 -6.83 0.67
CA HIS A 13 10.53 -6.55 -0.23
C HIS A 13 10.42 -7.46 -1.44
N ARG A 14 10.62 -6.94 -2.66
CA ARG A 14 10.67 -7.70 -3.91
C ARG A 14 11.71 -7.14 -4.85
N GLU A 15 12.44 -8.05 -5.49
CA GLU A 15 13.24 -7.74 -6.67
C GLU A 15 12.63 -8.45 -7.87
N PHE A 16 12.53 -7.76 -9.00
CA PHE A 16 11.93 -8.30 -10.21
C PHE A 16 12.45 -7.60 -11.45
N THR A 17 12.22 -8.22 -12.61
CA THR A 17 12.59 -7.68 -13.90
C THR A 17 11.35 -7.27 -14.68
N LEU A 18 11.42 -6.10 -15.30
CA LEU A 18 10.40 -5.56 -16.22
C LEU A 18 10.85 -5.82 -17.67
N PRO A 19 9.93 -6.26 -18.55
CA PRO A 19 10.26 -6.61 -19.93
C PRO A 19 10.32 -5.38 -20.84
N THR A 20 11.04 -4.34 -20.41
CA THR A 20 11.20 -3.07 -21.13
C THR A 20 12.49 -2.38 -20.70
N ASP A 21 13.00 -1.47 -21.53
CA ASP A 21 14.15 -0.63 -21.20
C ASP A 21 13.86 0.36 -20.06
N LEU A 22 14.93 0.92 -19.50
CA LEU A 22 14.83 1.83 -18.36
C LEU A 22 14.04 3.09 -18.67
N THR A 23 14.16 3.66 -19.88
CA THR A 23 13.48 4.90 -20.25
C THR A 23 11.97 4.72 -20.23
N THR A 24 11.49 3.63 -20.81
CA THR A 24 10.05 3.27 -20.81
C THR A 24 9.54 2.97 -19.39
N ALA A 25 10.33 2.24 -18.58
CA ALA A 25 9.98 1.96 -17.19
C ALA A 25 9.89 3.25 -16.36
N VAL A 26 10.87 4.16 -16.49
CA VAL A 26 10.88 5.47 -15.83
C VAL A 26 9.65 6.29 -16.22
N ALA A 27 9.33 6.38 -17.52
CA ALA A 27 8.15 7.11 -17.99
C ALA A 27 6.85 6.58 -17.37
N HIS A 28 6.72 5.24 -17.25
CA HIS A 28 5.56 4.61 -16.62
C HIS A 28 5.42 4.94 -15.13
N PHE A 29 6.50 4.79 -14.35
CA PHE A 29 6.43 4.99 -12.90
C PHE A 29 6.51 6.46 -12.47
N ARG A 30 6.94 7.37 -13.35
CA ARG A 30 6.83 8.81 -13.14
C ARG A 30 5.36 9.25 -13.07
N ASP A 31 4.48 8.65 -13.85
CA ASP A 31 3.03 8.83 -13.71
C ASP A 31 2.48 7.98 -12.55
N PHE A 32 2.62 8.51 -11.33
CA PHE A 32 2.13 7.82 -10.14
C PHE A 32 0.62 7.53 -10.19
N ARG A 33 -0.17 8.44 -10.78
CA ARG A 33 -1.62 8.24 -10.91
C ARG A 33 -1.96 7.07 -11.84
N GLY A 34 -1.24 6.97 -12.95
CA GLY A 34 -1.32 5.81 -13.84
C GLY A 34 -0.88 4.52 -13.14
N THR A 35 0.20 4.59 -12.37
CA THR A 35 0.72 3.46 -11.58
C THR A 35 -0.27 2.95 -10.52
N LEU A 36 -1.09 3.82 -9.91
CA LEU A 36 -2.15 3.41 -8.97
C LEU A 36 -3.18 2.47 -9.60
N GLN A 37 -3.38 2.53 -10.92
CA GLN A 37 -4.29 1.61 -11.63
C GLN A 37 -3.80 0.15 -11.63
N ASP A 38 -2.50 -0.06 -11.37
CA ASP A 38 -1.90 -1.39 -11.25
C ASP A 38 -2.13 -1.99 -9.84
N LEU A 39 -2.68 -1.20 -8.91
CA LEU A 39 -3.00 -1.57 -7.54
C LEU A 39 -4.52 -1.65 -7.34
N PRO A 40 -5.17 -2.80 -7.63
CA PRO A 40 -6.64 -2.91 -7.74
C PRO A 40 -7.38 -2.62 -6.44
N GLU A 41 -6.74 -2.86 -5.30
CA GLU A 41 -7.30 -2.63 -3.98
C GLU A 41 -7.11 -1.19 -3.49
N LEU A 42 -6.32 -0.37 -4.22
CA LEU A 42 -6.10 1.02 -3.90
C LEU A 42 -6.94 1.92 -4.80
N ARG A 43 -7.63 2.86 -4.17
CA ARG A 43 -8.40 3.89 -4.86
C ARG A 43 -7.91 5.26 -4.44
N LEU A 44 -7.70 6.13 -5.42
CA LEU A 44 -7.54 7.56 -5.17
C LEU A 44 -8.90 8.12 -4.74
N THR A 45 -8.99 8.66 -3.53
CA THR A 45 -10.21 9.28 -3.01
C THR A 45 -10.16 10.79 -3.04
N GLU A 46 -8.98 11.38 -2.81
CA GLU A 46 -8.79 12.82 -2.84
C GLU A 46 -7.43 13.18 -3.44
N LEU A 47 -7.38 14.26 -4.20
CA LEU A 47 -6.18 14.89 -4.73
C LEU A 47 -6.00 16.26 -4.07
N TYR A 48 -4.96 16.40 -3.25
CA TYR A 48 -4.71 17.65 -2.52
C TYR A 48 -3.79 18.62 -3.28
N SER A 49 -2.81 18.04 -3.98
CA SER A 49 -1.89 18.77 -4.88
C SER A 49 -1.34 17.78 -5.92
N ASN A 50 -0.43 18.24 -6.78
CA ASN A 50 0.11 17.42 -7.86
C ASN A 50 0.79 16.12 -7.38
N ASP A 51 1.28 16.09 -6.15
CA ASP A 51 2.04 15.00 -5.57
C ASP A 51 1.46 14.44 -4.26
N ARG A 52 0.32 14.96 -3.79
CA ARG A 52 -0.29 14.59 -2.51
C ARG A 52 -1.68 14.06 -2.69
N TYR A 53 -1.91 12.88 -2.11
CA TYR A 53 -3.10 12.08 -2.37
C TYR A 53 -3.65 11.50 -1.07
N ARG A 54 -4.99 11.32 -1.03
CA ARG A 54 -5.60 10.36 -0.12
C ARG A 54 -5.96 9.12 -0.91
N VAL A 55 -5.47 7.99 -0.44
CA VAL A 55 -5.78 6.68 -1.01
C VAL A 55 -6.58 5.85 -0.01
N LEU A 56 -7.49 5.06 -0.53
CA LEU A 56 -8.26 4.09 0.22
C LEU A 56 -7.83 2.70 -0.21
N TYR A 57 -7.30 1.94 0.72
CA TYR A 57 -7.18 0.50 0.60
C TYR A 57 -8.48 -0.16 1.05
N SER A 58 -9.07 -1.02 0.21
CA SER A 58 -10.31 -1.74 0.53
C SER A 58 -10.16 -3.21 0.18
N ALA A 59 -10.33 -4.10 1.16
CA ALA A 59 -10.25 -5.53 0.97
C ALA A 59 -11.27 -6.30 1.79
N ALA A 60 -11.77 -7.41 1.23
CA ALA A 60 -12.51 -8.40 1.97
C ALA A 60 -11.53 -9.41 2.59
N VAL A 61 -11.65 -9.64 3.89
CA VAL A 61 -10.90 -10.65 4.64
C VAL A 61 -11.83 -11.82 4.93
N ALA A 62 -11.38 -13.03 4.59
CA ALA A 62 -12.17 -14.26 4.69
C ALA A 62 -13.55 -14.18 4.01
N GLY A 63 -13.69 -13.31 2.98
CA GLY A 63 -14.92 -13.17 2.19
C GLY A 63 -16.08 -12.44 2.88
N VAL A 64 -16.00 -12.18 4.18
CA VAL A 64 -17.11 -11.63 4.99
C VAL A 64 -16.75 -10.36 5.76
N TYR A 65 -15.46 -10.12 6.02
CA TYR A 65 -15.02 -8.97 6.81
C TYR A 65 -14.34 -7.94 5.93
N ARG A 66 -14.90 -6.74 5.87
CA ARG A 66 -14.34 -5.64 5.05
C ARG A 66 -13.36 -4.80 5.86
N VAL A 67 -12.20 -4.53 5.27
CA VAL A 67 -11.19 -3.63 5.82
C VAL A 67 -11.00 -2.46 4.86
N ASP A 68 -11.23 -1.25 5.36
CA ASP A 68 -11.04 0.01 4.66
C ASP A 68 -9.98 0.84 5.42
N LEU A 69 -8.81 1.04 4.80
CA LEU A 69 -7.74 1.84 5.39
C LEU A 69 -7.44 3.06 4.52
N TYR A 70 -7.53 4.24 5.12
CA TYR A 70 -7.14 5.49 4.49
C TYR A 70 -5.66 5.78 4.77
N SER A 71 -4.96 6.28 3.76
CA SER A 71 -3.59 6.77 3.90
C SER A 71 -3.42 8.06 3.12
N ASP A 72 -2.85 9.05 3.78
CA ASP A 72 -2.44 10.29 3.13
C ASP A 72 -0.97 10.14 2.75
N ILE A 73 -0.66 10.34 1.47
CA ILE A 73 0.65 10.06 0.90
C ILE A 73 1.13 11.20 0.02
N GLN A 74 2.44 11.32 -0.06
CA GLN A 74 3.14 12.12 -1.06
C GLN A 74 3.97 11.20 -1.95
N ALA A 75 3.83 11.34 -3.28
CA ALA A 75 4.61 10.60 -4.25
C ALA A 75 5.62 11.54 -4.93
N ARG A 76 6.89 11.14 -4.99
CA ARG A 76 7.96 11.87 -5.66
C ARG A 76 8.83 10.92 -6.46
N PHE A 77 9.07 11.26 -7.72
CA PHE A 77 10.05 10.56 -8.55
C PHE A 77 11.39 11.29 -8.53
N ASP A 78 12.46 10.58 -8.23
CA ASP A 78 13.84 11.07 -8.33
C ASP A 78 14.39 10.70 -9.70
N GLU A 79 14.66 11.73 -10.51
CA GLU A 79 15.11 11.58 -11.90
C GLU A 79 16.56 11.10 -12.02
N VAL A 80 17.38 11.41 -11.02
CA VAL A 80 18.82 11.06 -11.03
C VAL A 80 19.01 9.59 -10.67
N ASP A 81 18.35 9.17 -9.60
CA ASP A 81 18.49 7.82 -9.08
C ASP A 81 17.44 6.85 -9.65
N HIS A 82 16.50 7.34 -10.45
CA HIS A 82 15.35 6.59 -10.99
C HIS A 82 14.55 5.88 -9.90
N VAL A 83 14.18 6.62 -8.85
CA VAL A 83 13.47 6.08 -7.70
C VAL A 83 12.14 6.79 -7.51
N LEU A 84 11.06 6.02 -7.47
CA LEU A 84 9.77 6.49 -6.98
C LEU A 84 9.72 6.31 -5.46
N PHE A 85 9.56 7.41 -4.75
CA PHE A 85 9.27 7.44 -3.32
C PHE A 85 7.80 7.75 -3.10
N VAL A 86 7.16 6.94 -2.26
CA VAL A 86 5.86 7.26 -1.68
C VAL A 86 6.04 7.30 -0.18
N THR A 87 5.72 8.43 0.42
CA THR A 87 5.92 8.67 1.86
C THR A 87 4.62 9.09 2.52
N PRO A 88 4.40 8.78 3.80
CA PRO A 88 3.27 9.32 4.53
C PRO A 88 3.29 10.85 4.50
N TRP A 89 2.13 11.45 4.27
CA TRP A 89 1.94 12.87 4.38
C TRP A 89 0.99 13.18 5.55
N ARG A 90 1.40 14.09 6.41
CA ARG A 90 0.62 14.50 7.58
C ARG A 90 0.17 15.94 7.39
N GLY A 91 -1.07 16.24 7.53
CA GLY A 91 -1.58 17.60 7.39
C GLY A 91 -3.10 17.69 7.25
N LEU A 92 -3.77 16.55 7.18
CA LEU A 92 -5.22 16.49 7.03
C LEU A 92 -5.90 15.93 8.26
N ALA A 93 -7.20 16.22 8.37
CA ALA A 93 -8.03 15.60 9.38
C ALA A 93 -8.00 14.08 9.22
N PRO A 94 -7.73 13.32 10.29
CA PRO A 94 -7.73 11.87 10.21
C PRO A 94 -9.08 11.33 9.78
N ALA A 95 -9.08 10.25 9.00
CA ALA A 95 -10.31 9.53 8.69
C ALA A 95 -10.89 8.90 9.95
N ALA A 96 -12.23 8.87 10.07
CA ALA A 96 -12.88 8.28 11.22
C ALA A 96 -12.59 6.79 11.33
N SER A 97 -12.09 6.35 12.48
CA SER A 97 -11.83 4.93 12.77
C SER A 97 -13.08 4.29 13.37
N ARG A 98 -13.54 3.19 12.80
CA ARG A 98 -14.72 2.44 13.26
C ARG A 98 -14.50 0.94 13.10
N ALA A 99 -14.99 0.15 14.04
CA ALA A 99 -15.07 -1.30 13.93
C ALA A 99 -16.52 -1.77 14.15
N SER A 100 -16.96 -2.68 13.32
CA SER A 100 -18.23 -3.40 13.42
C SER A 100 -17.98 -4.92 13.41
N TRP A 101 -19.06 -5.71 13.39
CA TRP A 101 -18.96 -7.18 13.25
C TRP A 101 -18.45 -7.62 11.87
N SER A 102 -18.71 -6.80 10.82
CA SER A 102 -18.40 -7.13 9.43
C SER A 102 -17.42 -6.18 8.76
N SER A 103 -16.99 -5.12 9.43
CA SER A 103 -16.09 -4.12 8.82
C SER A 103 -15.19 -3.39 9.81
N LEU A 104 -14.06 -2.95 9.30
CA LEU A 104 -13.11 -2.09 9.97
C LEU A 104 -12.81 -0.92 9.04
N THR A 105 -12.92 0.30 9.54
CA THR A 105 -12.38 1.50 8.89
C THR A 105 -11.33 2.10 9.80
N GLY A 106 -10.19 2.45 9.23
CA GLY A 106 -9.07 3.03 9.98
C GLY A 106 -8.17 3.89 9.11
N GLN A 107 -7.13 4.41 9.74
CA GLN A 107 -6.08 5.16 9.07
C GLN A 107 -4.74 4.48 9.29
N GLY A 108 -3.94 4.43 8.23
CA GLY A 108 -2.59 3.90 8.25
C GLY A 108 -1.61 4.83 7.56
N GLU A 109 -0.34 4.61 7.81
CA GLU A 109 0.76 5.21 7.07
C GLU A 109 1.27 4.18 6.06
N TYR A 110 1.32 4.59 4.81
CA TYR A 110 1.88 3.80 3.72
C TYR A 110 3.17 4.44 3.24
N SER A 111 4.22 3.67 3.10
CA SER A 111 5.45 4.08 2.45
C SER A 111 5.92 3.04 1.46
N SER A 112 6.50 3.49 0.35
CA SER A 112 7.17 2.58 -0.58
C SER A 112 8.33 3.26 -1.29
N ARG A 113 9.26 2.43 -1.75
CA ARG A 113 10.41 2.82 -2.56
C ARG A 113 10.53 1.84 -3.72
N LEU A 114 10.41 2.34 -4.95
CA LEU A 114 10.65 1.57 -6.17
C LEU A 114 11.89 2.13 -6.87
N ALA A 115 12.99 1.39 -6.87
CA ALA A 115 14.22 1.75 -7.55
C ALA A 115 14.34 0.97 -8.87
N LEU A 116 14.70 1.67 -9.94
CA LEU A 116 14.84 1.12 -11.29
C LEU A 116 16.31 1.19 -11.74
N ARG A 117 16.78 0.11 -12.38
CA ARG A 117 18.13 0.06 -12.94
C ARG A 117 18.11 -0.59 -14.31
N SER A 118 18.95 -0.10 -15.22
CA SER A 118 19.12 -0.71 -16.54
C SER A 118 19.72 -2.11 -16.42
N ALA A 119 19.16 -3.05 -17.17
CA ALA A 119 19.68 -4.40 -17.37
C ALA A 119 19.64 -4.76 -18.87
N GLY A 120 20.25 -3.91 -19.70
CA GLY A 120 20.20 -4.01 -21.16
C GLY A 120 18.83 -3.64 -21.72
N ALA A 121 18.19 -4.55 -22.45
CA ALA A 121 16.83 -4.36 -22.98
C ALA A 121 15.71 -4.52 -21.92
N GLN A 122 16.10 -4.78 -20.68
CA GLN A 122 15.20 -4.96 -19.55
C GLN A 122 15.52 -3.97 -18.45
N THR A 123 14.59 -3.83 -17.50
CA THR A 123 14.80 -3.03 -16.29
C THR A 123 14.69 -3.90 -15.06
N GLN A 124 15.73 -3.88 -14.22
CA GLN A 124 15.67 -4.45 -12.89
C GLN A 124 15.01 -3.47 -11.93
N ALA A 125 14.05 -3.94 -11.18
CA ALA A 125 13.31 -3.17 -10.21
C ALA A 125 13.44 -3.77 -8.81
N ARG A 126 13.63 -2.89 -7.81
CA ARG A 126 13.60 -3.22 -6.39
C ARG A 126 12.47 -2.43 -5.74
N TYR A 127 11.55 -3.14 -5.11
CA TYR A 127 10.37 -2.57 -4.48
C TYR A 127 10.29 -2.92 -3.01
N ASP A 128 10.36 -1.89 -2.19
CA ASP A 128 10.23 -1.95 -0.75
C ASP A 128 8.90 -1.29 -0.35
N VAL A 129 8.11 -1.93 0.48
CA VAL A 129 6.82 -1.43 0.98
C VAL A 129 6.75 -1.58 2.48
N ALA A 130 6.25 -0.58 3.19
CA ALA A 130 5.94 -0.66 4.62
C ALA A 130 4.58 0.00 4.89
N ILE A 131 3.83 -0.64 5.78
CA ILE A 131 2.52 -0.15 6.25
C ILE A 131 2.52 -0.19 7.77
N THR A 132 2.16 0.93 8.39
CA THR A 132 1.83 0.98 9.81
C THR A 132 0.40 1.46 9.95
N ALA A 133 -0.38 0.88 10.85
CA ALA A 133 -1.73 1.33 11.09
C ALA A 133 -2.12 1.18 12.56
N SER A 134 -2.92 2.13 13.03
CA SER A 134 -3.61 2.05 14.31
C SER A 134 -5.09 1.78 14.05
N ILE A 135 -5.54 0.59 14.34
CA ILE A 135 -6.89 0.13 14.05
C ILE A 135 -7.66 -0.21 15.32
N PRO A 136 -8.97 0.06 15.36
CA PRO A 136 -9.80 -0.42 16.45
C PRO A 136 -9.75 -1.95 16.51
N LYS A 137 -9.64 -2.51 17.71
CA LYS A 137 -9.64 -3.98 17.90
C LYS A 137 -10.95 -4.56 17.35
N PRO A 138 -10.89 -5.49 16.38
CA PRO A 138 -12.08 -6.11 15.81
C PRO A 138 -12.96 -6.74 16.90
N LEU A 139 -14.27 -6.61 16.77
CA LEU A 139 -15.20 -7.12 17.78
C LEU A 139 -15.04 -8.62 18.04
N ALA A 140 -14.77 -9.40 16.99
CA ALA A 140 -14.53 -10.83 17.09
C ALA A 140 -13.26 -11.19 17.92
N LEU A 141 -12.31 -10.26 18.06
CA LEU A 141 -11.06 -10.47 18.79
C LEU A 141 -11.06 -9.84 20.18
N ARG A 142 -12.17 -9.24 20.62
CA ARG A 142 -12.22 -8.49 21.88
C ARG A 142 -11.84 -9.32 23.11
N LEU A 143 -12.20 -10.61 23.12
CA LEU A 143 -11.92 -11.51 24.22
C LEU A 143 -10.49 -12.05 24.23
N LEU A 144 -9.73 -11.88 23.16
CA LEU A 144 -8.34 -12.31 23.08
C LEU A 144 -7.42 -11.28 23.75
N PRO A 145 -6.30 -11.71 24.38
CA PRO A 145 -5.23 -10.83 24.76
C PRO A 145 -4.72 -9.99 23.57
N ASP A 146 -4.32 -8.75 23.82
CA ASP A 146 -3.91 -7.81 22.74
C ASP A 146 -2.74 -8.34 21.92
N ALA A 147 -1.79 -9.03 22.53
CA ALA A 147 -0.66 -9.66 21.83
C ALA A 147 -1.12 -10.71 20.80
N ILE A 148 -2.07 -11.55 21.17
CA ILE A 148 -2.62 -12.58 20.28
C ILE A 148 -3.46 -11.94 19.18
N ALA A 149 -4.31 -11.00 19.53
CA ALA A 149 -5.13 -10.26 18.57
C ALA A 149 -4.26 -9.51 17.55
N ARG A 150 -3.17 -8.86 18.00
CA ARG A 150 -2.21 -8.17 17.15
C ARG A 150 -1.54 -9.15 16.17
N SER A 151 -0.96 -10.23 16.68
CA SER A 151 -0.28 -11.24 15.85
C SER A 151 -1.20 -11.82 14.77
N ALA A 152 -2.45 -12.12 15.11
CA ALA A 152 -3.43 -12.60 14.15
C ALA A 152 -3.72 -11.57 13.05
N VAL A 153 -3.90 -10.29 13.42
CA VAL A 153 -4.14 -9.21 12.45
C VAL A 153 -2.91 -8.97 11.58
N GLU A 154 -1.72 -8.89 12.17
CA GLU A 154 -0.46 -8.70 11.44
C GLU A 154 -0.23 -9.81 10.41
N SER A 155 -0.48 -11.07 10.76
CA SER A 155 -0.35 -12.21 9.83
C SER A 155 -1.27 -12.06 8.62
N VAL A 156 -2.52 -11.65 8.83
CA VAL A 156 -3.48 -11.42 7.74
C VAL A 156 -3.03 -10.24 6.87
N VAL A 157 -2.63 -9.13 7.48
CA VAL A 157 -2.19 -7.93 6.75
C VAL A 157 -0.90 -8.21 5.99
N GLN A 158 0.07 -8.91 6.61
CA GLN A 158 1.33 -9.30 5.95
C GLN A 158 1.07 -10.12 4.68
N ARG A 159 0.21 -11.13 4.77
CA ARG A 159 -0.18 -11.95 3.62
C ARG A 159 -0.80 -11.09 2.52
N ARG A 160 -1.70 -10.16 2.88
CA ARG A 160 -2.34 -9.25 1.92
C ARG A 160 -1.37 -8.30 1.25
N VAL A 161 -0.42 -7.73 2.00
CA VAL A 161 0.63 -6.87 1.44
C VAL A 161 1.46 -7.63 0.41
N GLN A 162 1.81 -8.89 0.69
CA GLN A 162 2.52 -9.75 -0.26
C GLN A 162 1.69 -10.04 -1.52
N GLU A 163 0.41 -10.37 -1.38
CA GLU A 163 -0.50 -10.62 -2.50
C GLU A 163 -0.63 -9.38 -3.40
N ILE A 164 -0.84 -8.20 -2.80
CA ILE A 164 -0.96 -6.94 -3.54
C ILE A 164 0.34 -6.60 -4.26
N THR A 165 1.47 -6.75 -3.59
CA THR A 165 2.79 -6.50 -4.18
C THR A 165 3.02 -7.41 -5.38
N ASN A 166 2.69 -8.69 -5.28
CA ASN A 166 2.82 -9.61 -6.41
C ASN A 166 1.89 -9.24 -7.58
N ARG A 167 0.64 -8.86 -7.30
CA ARG A 167 -0.30 -8.41 -8.35
C ARG A 167 0.16 -7.11 -9.02
N PHE A 168 0.70 -6.17 -8.25
CA PHE A 168 1.29 -4.95 -8.78
C PHE A 168 2.40 -5.27 -9.78
N ILE A 169 3.34 -6.15 -9.41
CA ILE A 169 4.44 -6.57 -10.27
C ILE A 169 3.90 -7.19 -11.58
N GLU A 170 2.97 -8.12 -11.48
CA GLU A 170 2.42 -8.79 -12.66
C GLU A 170 1.66 -7.81 -13.58
N ARG A 171 0.88 -6.89 -13.05
CA ARG A 171 0.18 -5.88 -13.85
C ARG A 171 1.14 -4.91 -14.51
N SER A 172 2.15 -4.43 -13.80
CA SER A 172 3.20 -3.58 -14.37
C SER A 172 3.94 -4.30 -15.50
N ARG A 173 4.27 -5.60 -15.32
CA ARG A 173 4.87 -6.41 -16.38
C ARG A 173 3.98 -6.55 -17.62
N VAL A 174 2.69 -6.79 -17.44
CA VAL A 174 1.74 -6.91 -18.54
C VAL A 174 1.60 -5.59 -19.28
N ARG A 175 1.52 -4.48 -18.57
CA ARG A 175 1.39 -3.15 -19.16
C ARG A 175 2.63 -2.72 -19.94
N LEU A 176 3.82 -3.04 -19.44
CA LEU A 176 5.10 -2.69 -20.06
C LEU A 176 5.57 -3.66 -21.16
N ARG A 177 4.81 -4.72 -21.45
CA ARG A 177 5.02 -5.60 -22.63
C ARG A 177 4.41 -5.05 -23.92
N ARG A 178 3.55 -4.02 -23.81
CA ARG A 178 2.83 -3.42 -24.95
C ARG A 178 3.59 -2.25 -25.53
#